data_7d833abbc8dd6acd027495bf7126b155
#
_entry.id   7d833abbc8dd6acd027495bf7126b155
#
_cell.length_a   1.000
_cell.length_b   1.000
_cell.length_c   1.000
_cell.angle_alpha   90.00
_cell.angle_beta   90.00
_cell.angle_gamma   90.00
#
_symmetry.space_group_name_H-M   'P 1'
#
loop_
_entity.id
_entity.type
_entity.pdbx_description
1 polymer ?
#
loop_
_entity_poly.entity_id
_entity_poly.type
_entity_poly.pdbx_seq_one_letter_code
_entity_poly.pdbx_strand_id
1 'polypeptide(L)'
;MSNLLATLNTVGSGSYAPEDVHFLLRSVQMNVTDVEEKERLIQTNQKHYSEMISQEHAPTDVHKSLYARALVLNGARMAEDVQSLALALSAVCTGSSIALVSFVRAGLPLGVLLRRALVEMGRDAHHYGVSIIRDRG
;
A
#
# COMPACT_ATOMS: atom_id res chain seq x y z
N MET A 1 -19.19 18.37 16.23
CA MET A 1 -18.02 17.43 16.23
C MET A 1 -17.06 17.95 15.20
N SER A 2 -16.08 18.69 15.66
CA SER A 2 -15.19 19.51 14.84
C SER A 2 -14.09 18.65 14.22
N ASN A 3 -13.97 18.70 12.97
CA ASN A 3 -12.91 18.50 11.96
C ASN A 3 -11.50 18.13 12.49
N LEU A 4 -11.36 16.98 13.16
CA LEU A 4 -10.05 16.42 13.52
C LEU A 4 -9.27 15.91 12.30
N LEU A 5 -9.97 15.66 11.18
CA LEU A 5 -9.38 15.18 9.93
C LEU A 5 -8.76 16.29 9.06
N ALA A 6 -9.07 17.55 9.31
CA ALA A 6 -8.61 18.68 8.49
C ALA A 6 -7.16 19.13 8.80
N THR A 7 -6.53 18.59 9.85
CA THR A 7 -5.18 19.01 10.29
C THR A 7 -4.10 17.93 10.04
N LEU A 8 -4.47 16.78 9.50
CA LEU A 8 -3.48 15.81 9.08
C LEU A 8 -3.05 16.17 7.66
N ASN A 9 -1.78 16.50 7.46
CA ASN A 9 -1.12 16.49 6.15
C ASN A 9 -1.15 15.04 5.63
N THR A 10 -2.32 14.62 5.15
CA THR A 10 -2.52 13.25 4.65
C THR A 10 -1.80 13.11 3.31
N VAL A 11 -1.12 12.01 3.13
CA VAL A 11 -0.38 11.67 1.90
C VAL A 11 -1.33 11.43 0.72
N GLY A 12 -2.64 11.54 0.93
CA GLY A 12 -3.65 11.27 -0.09
C GLY A 12 -3.68 9.79 -0.47
N SER A 13 -3.70 9.51 -1.76
CA SER A 13 -3.71 8.15 -2.34
C SER A 13 -2.36 7.74 -2.98
N GLY A 14 -1.34 8.61 -2.89
CA GLY A 14 -0.05 8.38 -3.54
C GLY A 14 -0.19 8.29 -5.06
N SER A 15 0.27 7.19 -5.66
CA SER A 15 0.16 6.91 -7.10
C SER A 15 -1.14 6.20 -7.51
N TYR A 16 -2.02 5.88 -6.55
CA TYR A 16 -3.33 5.29 -6.81
C TYR A 16 -4.40 6.37 -7.02
N ALA A 17 -5.54 5.99 -7.57
CA ALA A 17 -6.67 6.91 -7.66
C ALA A 17 -7.18 7.29 -6.24
N PRO A 18 -7.72 8.49 -6.05
CA PRO A 18 -8.18 8.96 -4.73
C PRO A 18 -9.18 8.04 -4.05
N GLU A 19 -10.01 7.36 -4.84
CA GLU A 19 -11.00 6.39 -4.37
C GLU A 19 -10.41 5.03 -4.00
N ASP A 20 -9.23 4.66 -4.52
CA ASP A 20 -8.65 3.33 -4.36
C ASP A 20 -8.09 3.06 -2.96
N VAL A 21 -7.50 4.08 -2.36
CA VAL A 21 -6.89 3.98 -1.02
C VAL A 21 -6.76 5.35 -0.37
N HIS A 22 -6.98 5.39 0.93
CA HIS A 22 -6.71 6.56 1.76
C HIS A 22 -5.59 6.24 2.75
N PHE A 23 -4.47 6.94 2.65
CA PHE A 23 -3.33 6.72 3.55
C PHE A 23 -3.55 7.41 4.89
N LEU A 24 -3.59 6.62 5.96
CA LEU A 24 -3.57 7.11 7.34
C LEU A 24 -2.12 7.34 7.80
N LEU A 25 -1.37 8.08 6.98
CA LEU A 25 0.04 8.36 7.18
C LEU A 25 0.28 9.86 7.21
N ARG A 26 1.31 10.27 7.93
CA ARG A 26 1.81 11.65 7.92
C ARG A 26 3.05 11.73 7.04
N SER A 27 3.08 12.72 6.14
CA SER A 27 4.27 13.00 5.35
C SER A 27 5.42 13.47 6.25
N VAL A 28 6.59 12.93 6.02
CA VAL A 28 7.84 13.34 6.66
C VAL A 28 8.89 13.64 5.59
N GLN A 29 9.71 14.65 5.84
CA GLN A 29 10.86 14.93 4.99
C GLN A 29 12.01 14.04 5.41
N MET A 30 12.59 13.33 4.46
CA MET A 30 13.76 12.48 4.69
C MET A 30 14.83 12.79 3.66
N ASN A 31 16.07 12.85 4.10
CA ASN A 31 17.20 12.98 3.19
C ASN A 31 17.54 11.61 2.58
N VAL A 32 17.88 11.62 1.30
CA VAL A 32 18.41 10.44 0.63
C VAL A 32 19.77 10.11 1.22
N THR A 33 19.96 8.86 1.61
CA THR A 33 21.20 8.34 2.18
C THR A 33 21.79 7.33 1.20
N ASP A 34 23.08 7.42 0.96
CA ASP A 34 23.81 6.43 0.17
C ASP A 34 23.66 5.03 0.79
N VAL A 35 23.72 3.97 -0.04
CA VAL A 35 23.47 2.59 0.40
C VAL A 35 24.54 2.14 1.40
N GLU A 36 25.82 2.42 1.12
CA GLU A 36 26.93 2.01 1.98
C GLU A 36 26.87 2.74 3.34
N GLU A 37 26.57 4.04 3.31
CA GLU A 37 26.41 4.84 4.53
C GLU A 37 25.17 4.40 5.33
N LYS A 38 24.08 4.04 4.66
CA LYS A 38 22.88 3.50 5.30
C LYS A 38 23.18 2.18 6.02
N GLU A 39 23.89 1.26 5.37
CA GLU A 39 24.30 -0.01 5.98
C GLU A 39 25.22 0.21 7.18
N ARG A 40 26.20 1.10 7.06
CA ARG A 40 27.09 1.47 8.16
C ARG A 40 26.32 2.00 9.37
N LEU A 41 25.39 2.93 9.15
CA LEU A 41 24.59 3.53 10.23
C LEU A 41 23.69 2.53 10.93
N ILE A 42 23.14 1.56 10.21
CA ILE A 42 22.34 0.47 10.78
C ILE A 42 23.20 -0.47 11.61
N GLN A 43 24.36 -0.91 11.06
CA GLN A 43 25.26 -1.85 11.74
C GLN A 43 25.86 -1.26 13.01
N THR A 44 26.06 0.05 13.05
CA THR A 44 26.59 0.75 14.23
C THR A 44 25.49 1.22 15.20
N ASN A 45 24.21 0.85 14.95
CA ASN A 45 23.04 1.28 15.75
C ASN A 45 22.91 2.81 15.90
N GLN A 46 23.47 3.59 14.98
CA GLN A 46 23.38 5.06 15.00
C GLN A 46 22.06 5.58 14.44
N LYS A 47 21.45 4.85 13.49
CA LYS A 47 20.13 5.16 12.93
C LYS A 47 19.33 3.90 12.66
N HIS A 48 18.01 4.02 12.80
CA HIS A 48 17.09 2.96 12.41
C HIS A 48 16.82 3.00 10.90
N TYR A 49 16.59 1.86 10.27
CA TYR A 49 16.34 1.76 8.82
C TYR A 49 15.18 2.64 8.35
N SER A 50 14.18 2.88 9.21
CA SER A 50 13.01 3.71 8.90
C SER A 50 13.28 5.22 8.86
N GLU A 51 14.47 5.65 9.28
CA GLU A 51 14.89 7.06 9.30
C GLU A 51 15.68 7.45 8.05
N MET A 52 15.87 6.51 7.12
CA MET A 52 16.71 6.69 5.95
C MET A 52 16.04 6.12 4.71
N ILE A 53 16.13 6.85 3.59
CA ILE A 53 15.75 6.35 2.27
C ILE A 53 16.97 6.33 1.36
N SER A 54 17.06 5.34 0.50
CA SER A 54 18.06 5.30 -0.58
C SER A 54 17.42 5.71 -1.89
N GLN A 55 18.21 6.27 -2.79
CA GLN A 55 17.74 6.61 -4.12
C GLN A 55 17.42 5.34 -4.89
N GLU A 56 16.22 5.25 -5.41
CA GLU A 56 15.82 4.16 -6.30
C GLU A 56 16.21 4.49 -7.74
N HIS A 57 16.75 3.51 -8.45
CA HIS A 57 17.06 3.63 -9.87
C HIS A 57 15.82 3.30 -10.70
N ALA A 58 15.70 3.95 -11.86
CA ALA A 58 14.65 3.61 -12.81
C ALA A 58 14.77 2.12 -13.24
N PRO A 59 13.65 1.39 -13.36
CA PRO A 59 13.69 -0.01 -13.76
C PRO A 59 14.27 -0.16 -15.17
N THR A 60 15.13 -1.15 -15.34
CA THR A 60 15.70 -1.48 -16.64
C THR A 60 14.64 -2.01 -17.61
N ASP A 61 14.92 -2.01 -18.92
CA ASP A 61 13.98 -2.54 -19.92
C ASP A 61 13.77 -4.05 -19.74
N VAL A 62 14.78 -4.78 -19.29
CA VAL A 62 14.64 -6.19 -18.92
C VAL A 62 13.65 -6.34 -17.76
N HIS A 63 13.77 -5.52 -16.72
CA HIS A 63 12.82 -5.54 -15.60
C HIS A 63 11.39 -5.24 -16.05
N LYS A 64 11.20 -4.22 -16.89
CA LYS A 64 9.88 -3.87 -17.43
C LYS A 64 9.28 -5.00 -18.26
N SER A 65 10.09 -5.66 -19.10
CA SER A 65 9.63 -6.77 -19.94
C SER A 65 9.24 -8.00 -19.11
N LEU A 66 10.01 -8.32 -18.07
CA LEU A 66 9.68 -9.39 -17.12
C LEU A 66 8.38 -9.09 -16.35
N TYR A 67 8.21 -7.86 -15.92
CA TYR A 67 6.97 -7.41 -15.27
C TYR A 67 5.75 -7.57 -16.19
N ALA A 68 5.84 -7.08 -17.43
CA ALA A 68 4.77 -7.21 -18.42
C ALA A 68 4.43 -8.69 -18.70
N ARG A 69 5.45 -9.54 -18.85
CA ARG A 69 5.26 -10.99 -19.02
C ARG A 69 4.60 -11.62 -17.79
N ALA A 70 5.00 -11.25 -16.60
CA ALA A 70 4.39 -11.75 -15.36
C ALA A 70 2.90 -11.39 -15.27
N LEU A 71 2.51 -10.17 -15.68
CA LEU A 71 1.11 -9.76 -15.75
C LEU A 71 0.31 -10.60 -16.74
N VAL A 72 0.84 -10.86 -17.94
CA VAL A 72 0.16 -11.69 -18.95
C VAL A 72 -0.04 -13.12 -18.45
N LEU A 73 0.97 -13.70 -17.80
CA LEU A 73 0.93 -15.09 -17.33
C LEU A 73 0.03 -15.29 -16.11
N ASN A 74 -0.08 -14.32 -15.24
CA ASN A 74 -0.73 -14.49 -13.93
C ASN A 74 -2.00 -13.64 -13.76
N GLY A 75 -2.29 -12.70 -14.66
CA GLY A 75 -3.40 -11.75 -14.50
C GLY A 75 -4.77 -12.42 -14.36
N ALA A 76 -5.07 -13.42 -15.18
CA ALA A 76 -6.34 -14.14 -15.12
C ALA A 76 -6.51 -14.85 -13.76
N ARG A 77 -5.50 -15.60 -13.32
CA ARG A 77 -5.54 -16.26 -12.01
C ARG A 77 -5.69 -15.26 -10.86
N MET A 78 -4.96 -14.14 -10.90
CA MET A 78 -5.07 -13.10 -9.89
C MET A 78 -6.48 -12.51 -9.84
N ALA A 79 -7.13 -12.31 -10.99
CA ALA A 79 -8.50 -11.81 -11.06
C ALA A 79 -9.50 -12.81 -10.44
N GLU A 80 -9.37 -14.11 -10.73
CA GLU A 80 -10.20 -15.16 -10.15
C GLU A 80 -10.02 -15.26 -8.62
N ASP A 81 -8.78 -15.19 -8.14
CA ASP A 81 -8.45 -15.22 -6.71
C ASP A 81 -9.05 -13.98 -5.99
N VAL A 82 -8.92 -12.78 -6.58
CA VAL A 82 -9.50 -11.54 -6.04
C VAL A 82 -11.02 -11.62 -6.00
N GLN A 83 -11.65 -12.11 -7.07
CA GLN A 83 -13.11 -12.26 -7.13
C GLN A 83 -13.61 -13.24 -6.06
N SER A 84 -12.96 -14.38 -5.92
CA SER A 84 -13.30 -15.39 -4.93
C SER A 84 -13.18 -14.84 -3.50
N LEU A 85 -12.12 -14.09 -3.22
CA LEU A 85 -11.90 -13.47 -1.92
C LEU A 85 -12.92 -12.35 -1.66
N ALA A 86 -13.25 -11.53 -2.66
CA ALA A 86 -14.26 -10.48 -2.53
C ALA A 86 -15.66 -11.06 -2.24
N LEU A 87 -16.03 -12.18 -2.90
CA LEU A 87 -17.26 -12.90 -2.61
C LEU A 87 -17.29 -13.43 -1.17
N ALA A 88 -16.20 -14.05 -0.71
CA ALA A 88 -16.10 -14.54 0.65
C ALA A 88 -16.19 -13.41 1.69
N LEU A 89 -15.49 -12.30 1.47
CA LEU A 89 -15.57 -11.11 2.33
C LEU A 89 -16.99 -10.52 2.35
N SER A 90 -17.64 -10.42 1.20
CA SER A 90 -19.02 -9.92 1.09
C SER A 90 -20.01 -10.79 1.85
N ALA A 91 -19.78 -12.10 1.88
CA ALA A 91 -20.65 -13.04 2.62
C ALA A 91 -20.45 -12.97 4.14
N VAL A 92 -19.20 -12.78 4.59
CA VAL A 92 -18.87 -12.75 6.02
C VAL A 92 -19.14 -11.37 6.64
N CYS A 93 -18.84 -10.30 5.90
CA CYS A 93 -19.04 -8.93 6.38
C CYS A 93 -20.51 -8.51 6.18
N THR A 94 -21.35 -8.73 7.18
CA THR A 94 -22.78 -8.39 7.13
C THR A 94 -23.12 -6.92 7.38
N GLY A 95 -22.14 -6.12 7.77
CA GLY A 95 -22.30 -4.67 7.99
C GLY A 95 -22.58 -3.90 6.69
N SER A 96 -23.07 -2.65 6.86
CA SER A 96 -23.37 -1.76 5.73
C SER A 96 -22.14 -1.31 4.97
N SER A 97 -20.98 -1.28 5.61
CA SER A 97 -19.69 -0.86 5.03
C SER A 97 -18.58 -1.83 5.40
N ILE A 98 -17.61 -2.01 4.49
CA ILE A 98 -16.42 -2.85 4.67
C ILE A 98 -15.20 -1.96 4.69
N ALA A 99 -14.42 -2.00 5.77
CA ALA A 99 -13.14 -1.33 5.85
C ALA A 99 -12.01 -2.34 5.58
N LEU A 100 -11.26 -2.12 4.51
CA LEU A 100 -10.04 -2.84 4.19
C LEU A 100 -8.85 -2.05 4.74
N VAL A 101 -7.90 -2.74 5.36
CA VAL A 101 -6.68 -2.11 5.88
C VAL A 101 -5.47 -2.85 5.34
N SER A 102 -4.56 -2.13 4.70
CA SER A 102 -3.34 -2.69 4.13
C SER A 102 -2.09 -2.07 4.73
N PHE A 103 -1.10 -2.91 5.00
CA PHE A 103 0.23 -2.40 5.32
C PHE A 103 0.93 -1.91 4.07
N VAL A 104 1.40 -0.68 4.11
CA VAL A 104 2.22 -0.16 3.04
C VAL A 104 3.59 -0.83 3.04
N ARG A 105 4.13 -1.19 1.90
CA ARG A 105 3.62 -1.04 0.52
C ARG A 105 2.99 -2.33 0.00
N ALA A 106 3.43 -3.48 0.49
CA ALA A 106 3.14 -4.80 -0.11
C ALA A 106 1.65 -5.17 -0.14
N GLY A 107 0.87 -4.74 0.83
CA GLY A 107 -0.56 -5.03 0.90
C GLY A 107 -1.43 -4.19 -0.01
N LEU A 108 -0.94 -3.05 -0.49
CA LEU A 108 -1.75 -2.08 -1.23
C LEU A 108 -2.34 -2.61 -2.54
N PRO A 109 -1.59 -3.29 -3.42
CA PRO A 109 -2.15 -3.76 -4.69
C PRO A 109 -3.34 -4.69 -4.49
N LEU A 110 -3.25 -5.63 -3.54
CA LEU A 110 -4.35 -6.52 -3.23
C LEU A 110 -5.54 -5.77 -2.62
N GLY A 111 -5.30 -4.85 -1.69
CA GLY A 111 -6.34 -4.03 -1.08
C GLY A 111 -7.12 -3.18 -2.10
N VAL A 112 -6.43 -2.60 -3.07
CA VAL A 112 -7.04 -1.84 -4.17
C VAL A 112 -7.92 -2.74 -5.05
N LEU A 113 -7.41 -3.90 -5.44
CA LEU A 113 -8.17 -4.85 -6.26
C LEU A 113 -9.42 -5.36 -5.52
N LEU A 114 -9.31 -5.70 -4.25
CA LEU A 114 -10.44 -6.14 -3.41
C LEU A 114 -11.47 -5.03 -3.23
N ARG A 115 -11.04 -3.80 -2.96
CA ARG A 115 -11.97 -2.67 -2.85
C ARG A 115 -12.76 -2.49 -4.15
N ARG A 116 -12.07 -2.49 -5.30
CA ARG A 116 -12.73 -2.35 -6.61
C ARG A 116 -13.74 -3.47 -6.84
N ALA A 117 -13.36 -4.72 -6.61
CA ALA A 117 -14.24 -5.87 -6.77
C ALA A 117 -15.48 -5.79 -5.85
N LEU A 118 -15.29 -5.41 -4.58
CA LEU A 118 -16.40 -5.23 -3.65
C LEU A 118 -17.36 -4.11 -4.08
N VAL A 119 -16.84 -2.99 -4.57
CA VAL A 119 -17.65 -1.87 -5.06
C VAL A 119 -18.45 -2.28 -6.30
N GLU A 120 -17.85 -3.01 -7.25
CA GLU A 120 -18.55 -3.57 -8.42
C GLU A 120 -19.67 -4.55 -8.01
N MET A 121 -19.51 -5.24 -6.89
CA MET A 121 -20.56 -6.09 -6.31
C MET A 121 -21.63 -5.30 -5.54
N GLY A 122 -21.60 -3.97 -5.57
CA GLY A 122 -22.57 -3.10 -4.89
C GLY A 122 -22.32 -2.95 -3.38
N ARG A 123 -21.13 -3.34 -2.86
CA ARG A 123 -20.77 -3.16 -1.46
C ARG A 123 -20.15 -1.77 -1.23
N ASP A 124 -20.51 -1.15 -0.14
CA ASP A 124 -19.81 0.04 0.35
C ASP A 124 -18.46 -0.40 0.95
N ALA A 125 -17.37 -0.14 0.24
CA ALA A 125 -16.03 -0.57 0.63
C ALA A 125 -15.01 0.57 0.60
N HIS A 126 -14.31 0.72 1.71
CA HIS A 126 -13.25 1.70 1.90
C HIS A 126 -11.92 1.00 2.13
N HIS A 127 -10.84 1.57 1.61
CA HIS A 127 -9.51 1.00 1.76
C HIS A 127 -8.54 2.02 2.38
N TYR A 128 -7.86 1.60 3.43
CA TYR A 128 -6.91 2.42 4.18
C TYR A 128 -5.52 1.80 4.14
N GLY A 129 -4.52 2.65 3.91
CA GLY A 129 -3.10 2.28 3.99
C GLY A 129 -2.50 2.73 5.32
N VAL A 130 -1.90 1.81 6.05
CA VAL A 130 -1.22 2.07 7.33
C VAL A 130 0.21 1.55 7.28
N SER A 131 1.09 2.05 8.16
CA SER A 131 2.46 1.56 8.29
C SER A 131 2.71 1.03 9.69
N ILE A 132 3.51 -0.02 9.77
CA ILE A 132 4.13 -0.50 11.01
C ILE A 132 5.63 -0.32 10.87
N ILE A 133 6.24 0.29 11.86
CA ILE A 133 7.69 0.35 12.00
C ILE A 133 8.07 -0.67 13.06
N ARG A 134 8.87 -1.66 12.67
CA ARG A 134 9.37 -2.69 13.59
C ARG A 134 10.06 -2.02 14.78
N ASP A 135 9.80 -2.52 15.98
CA ASP A 135 10.37 -2.05 17.24
C ASP A 135 10.05 -0.58 17.63
N ARG A 136 9.07 0.04 16.96
CA ARG A 136 8.61 1.41 17.22
C ARG A 136 7.08 1.55 17.14
N GLY A 137 6.37 0.52 17.51
CA GLY A 137 4.89 0.51 17.55
C GLY A 137 4.35 1.15 18.81
#